data_98e9769c8916e4e3c56197cca55ec8b9
#
_entry.id   98e9769c8916e4e3c56197cca55ec8b9
#
_cell.length_a   1.000
_cell.length_b   1.000
_cell.length_c   1.000
_cell.angle_alpha   90.00
_cell.angle_beta   90.00
_cell.angle_gamma   90.00
#
_symmetry.space_group_name_H-M   'P 1'
#
loop_
_entity.id
_entity.type
_entity.pdbx_description
1 polymer ?
#
loop_
_entity_poly.entity_id
_entity_poly.type
_entity_poly.pdbx_seq_one_letter_code
_entity_poly.pdbx_strand_id
1 'polypeptide(L)'
;PYPSGEGLHVGHPEGYTATDIISRMKRMQGYEVLHPMGWDAFGLPAEQYALKTGNDPKDFTLKNIQVFKNQLNSLGMSYSWDQEITTCDPKYYKWTQWIFTKLYELGLAEIKDVEVNWCEELGTVLANEEVLNDNGRMVSERGNYPVIKKPMRQWVLKITEYAERLINDLEPLEWPENIKDMQRNWIGKSVGSQVKFNVQNTDFSFQVFTTRPDTLFGATYCVLSPEHELIEKITSTEQRLEVLKYIEYAKAKSDLDRTDLNKNSRFIFI
;
A
#
# COMPACT_ATOMS: atom_id res chain seq x y z
N PRO A 1 5.87 -3.56 -18.73
CA PRO A 1 7.03 -3.48 -17.81
C PRO A 1 7.27 -2.05 -17.33
N TYR A 2 8.05 -1.90 -16.26
CA TYR A 2 8.55 -0.61 -15.77
C TYR A 2 9.86 -0.27 -16.51
N PRO A 3 9.93 0.78 -17.31
CA PRO A 3 11.15 1.14 -18.06
C PRO A 3 12.14 1.94 -17.19
N SER A 4 12.39 1.49 -15.98
CA SER A 4 13.22 2.17 -14.97
C SER A 4 14.63 1.56 -14.82
N GLY A 5 14.92 0.48 -15.54
CA GLY A 5 16.22 -0.18 -15.56
C GLY A 5 16.91 -0.07 -16.94
N GLU A 6 18.14 -0.57 -17.02
CA GLU A 6 18.94 -0.53 -18.26
C GLU A 6 18.49 -1.55 -19.33
N GLY A 7 17.45 -2.34 -19.06
CA GLY A 7 16.91 -3.34 -19.96
C GLY A 7 16.12 -4.43 -19.27
N LEU A 8 15.69 -5.43 -20.06
CA LEU A 8 14.96 -6.59 -19.57
C LEU A 8 15.84 -7.47 -18.68
N HIS A 9 15.27 -7.98 -17.60
CA HIS A 9 15.82 -9.11 -16.85
C HIS A 9 15.09 -10.41 -17.23
N VAL A 10 15.61 -11.57 -16.84
CA VAL A 10 15.11 -12.90 -17.22
C VAL A 10 13.62 -13.11 -16.88
N GLY A 11 13.13 -12.53 -15.80
CA GLY A 11 11.72 -12.64 -15.39
C GLY A 11 10.73 -11.96 -16.35
N HIS A 12 11.14 -10.98 -17.14
CA HIS A 12 10.26 -10.36 -18.12
C HIS A 12 9.88 -11.34 -19.27
N PRO A 13 10.83 -11.99 -19.97
CA PRO A 13 10.50 -12.93 -21.01
C PRO A 13 9.72 -14.15 -20.54
N GLU A 14 9.85 -14.57 -19.28
CA GLU A 14 9.13 -15.73 -18.73
C GLU A 14 7.61 -15.60 -18.93
N GLY A 15 7.01 -14.55 -18.39
CA GLY A 15 5.56 -14.30 -18.54
C GLY A 15 5.16 -13.93 -19.96
N TYR A 16 5.99 -13.15 -20.67
CA TYR A 16 5.70 -12.69 -22.02
C TYR A 16 5.75 -13.81 -23.04
N THR A 17 6.63 -14.78 -22.89
CA THR A 17 6.70 -15.95 -23.77
C THR A 17 5.41 -16.77 -23.72
N ALA A 18 4.83 -16.98 -22.52
CA ALA A 18 3.60 -17.73 -22.37
C ALA A 18 2.45 -17.07 -23.14
N THR A 19 2.27 -15.76 -23.00
CA THR A 19 1.21 -15.00 -23.71
C THR A 19 1.49 -14.92 -25.21
N ASP A 20 2.76 -14.84 -25.65
CA ASP A 20 3.13 -14.83 -27.05
C ASP A 20 2.85 -16.17 -27.75
N ILE A 21 3.11 -17.29 -27.08
CA ILE A 21 2.78 -18.64 -27.60
C ILE A 21 1.27 -18.74 -27.85
N ILE A 22 0.44 -18.34 -26.88
CA ILE A 22 -1.02 -18.37 -27.03
C ILE A 22 -1.48 -17.44 -28.17
N SER A 23 -0.91 -16.24 -28.24
CA SER A 23 -1.23 -15.27 -29.30
C SER A 23 -0.93 -15.82 -30.70
N ARG A 24 0.23 -16.46 -30.87
CA ARG A 24 0.61 -17.12 -32.12
C ARG A 24 -0.30 -18.27 -32.48
N MET A 25 -0.59 -19.14 -31.52
CA MET A 25 -1.54 -20.25 -31.68
C MET A 25 -2.91 -19.76 -32.13
N LYS A 26 -3.43 -18.72 -31.50
CA LYS A 26 -4.75 -18.16 -31.88
C LYS A 26 -4.76 -17.54 -33.27
N ARG A 27 -3.72 -16.83 -33.67
CA ARG A 27 -3.56 -16.33 -35.07
C ARG A 27 -3.53 -17.47 -36.06
N MET A 28 -2.79 -18.58 -35.79
CA MET A 28 -2.75 -19.77 -36.65
C MET A 28 -4.13 -20.46 -36.75
N GLN A 29 -4.99 -20.31 -35.72
CA GLN A 29 -6.36 -20.81 -35.74
C GLN A 29 -7.37 -19.86 -36.43
N GLY A 30 -6.88 -18.74 -37.01
CA GLY A 30 -7.70 -17.77 -37.73
C GLY A 30 -8.37 -16.69 -36.85
N TYR A 31 -7.97 -16.55 -35.59
CA TYR A 31 -8.45 -15.46 -34.74
C TYR A 31 -7.68 -14.16 -35.02
N GLU A 32 -8.42 -13.04 -34.97
CA GLU A 32 -7.78 -11.74 -34.79
C GLU A 32 -7.31 -11.61 -33.35
N VAL A 33 -6.02 -11.29 -33.14
CA VAL A 33 -5.41 -11.24 -31.81
C VAL A 33 -4.82 -9.87 -31.56
N LEU A 34 -5.35 -9.17 -30.58
CA LEU A 34 -4.78 -7.95 -30.02
C LEU A 34 -3.82 -8.34 -28.87
N HIS A 35 -2.51 -8.19 -29.11
CA HIS A 35 -1.46 -8.47 -28.12
C HIS A 35 -0.56 -7.23 -27.98
N PRO A 36 -1.03 -6.18 -27.26
CA PRO A 36 -0.31 -4.92 -27.14
C PRO A 36 0.82 -5.01 -26.11
N MET A 37 1.77 -4.07 -26.20
CA MET A 37 2.74 -3.78 -25.15
C MET A 37 2.38 -2.48 -24.45
N GLY A 38 2.51 -2.47 -23.12
CA GLY A 38 2.33 -1.27 -22.29
C GLY A 38 3.55 -0.99 -21.41
N TRP A 39 3.93 0.28 -21.35
CA TRP A 39 5.00 0.79 -20.50
C TRP A 39 4.41 1.51 -19.29
N ASP A 40 4.62 0.96 -18.12
CA ASP A 40 4.28 1.61 -16.86
C ASP A 40 5.42 2.57 -16.51
N ALA A 41 5.27 3.81 -16.95
CA ALA A 41 6.41 4.69 -17.18
C ALA A 41 6.54 5.82 -16.13
N PHE A 42 5.65 5.90 -15.15
CA PHE A 42 5.84 6.73 -13.96
C PHE A 42 6.54 5.92 -12.87
N GLY A 43 7.30 6.60 -12.00
CA GLY A 43 7.81 5.93 -10.83
C GLY A 43 9.07 6.52 -10.24
N LEU A 44 9.26 6.27 -8.97
CA LEU A 44 10.38 6.72 -8.14
C LEU A 44 11.77 6.36 -8.72
N PRO A 45 12.01 5.19 -9.36
CA PRO A 45 13.33 4.88 -9.91
C PRO A 45 13.81 5.87 -10.97
N ALA A 46 12.94 6.31 -11.88
CA ALA A 46 13.29 7.31 -12.90
C ALA A 46 13.55 8.67 -12.29
N GLU A 47 12.77 9.07 -11.29
CA GLU A 47 12.94 10.33 -10.55
C GLU A 47 14.25 10.34 -9.75
N GLN A 48 14.57 9.25 -9.06
CA GLN A 48 15.82 9.09 -8.32
C GLN A 48 17.04 9.11 -9.24
N TYR A 49 16.94 8.50 -10.42
CA TYR A 49 18.00 8.57 -11.43
C TYR A 49 18.19 10.02 -11.90
N ALA A 50 17.11 10.74 -12.14
CA ALA A 50 17.14 12.14 -12.53
C ALA A 50 17.82 13.03 -11.49
N LEU A 51 17.46 12.85 -10.21
CA LEU A 51 18.09 13.58 -9.09
C LEU A 51 19.61 13.32 -9.00
N LYS A 52 20.04 12.07 -9.20
CA LYS A 52 21.46 11.68 -9.11
C LYS A 52 22.29 12.16 -10.31
N THR A 53 21.71 12.21 -11.49
CA THR A 53 22.45 12.47 -12.73
C THR A 53 22.20 13.84 -13.33
N GLY A 54 21.18 14.57 -12.85
CA GLY A 54 20.76 15.84 -13.44
C GLY A 54 20.04 15.69 -14.78
N ASN A 55 19.68 14.47 -15.19
CA ASN A 55 18.96 14.22 -16.45
C ASN A 55 17.44 14.35 -16.25
N ASP A 56 16.72 14.67 -17.32
CA ASP A 56 15.26 14.68 -17.33
C ASP A 56 14.73 13.22 -17.19
N PRO A 57 13.85 12.94 -16.22
CA PRO A 57 13.26 11.61 -16.05
C PRO A 57 12.48 11.15 -17.26
N LYS A 58 11.89 12.04 -18.04
CA LYS A 58 11.19 11.73 -19.28
C LYS A 58 12.12 11.20 -20.35
N ASP A 59 13.24 11.86 -20.56
CA ASP A 59 14.22 11.46 -21.59
C ASP A 59 14.84 10.10 -21.25
N PHE A 60 15.16 9.90 -19.96
CA PHE A 60 15.64 8.61 -19.48
C PHE A 60 14.61 7.50 -19.71
N THR A 61 13.36 7.74 -19.35
CA THR A 61 12.25 6.78 -19.51
C THR A 61 12.04 6.42 -20.99
N LEU A 62 11.98 7.41 -21.88
CA LEU A 62 11.78 7.19 -23.31
C LEU A 62 12.94 6.41 -23.94
N LYS A 63 14.17 6.69 -23.51
CA LYS A 63 15.34 5.93 -23.93
C LYS A 63 15.27 4.45 -23.51
N ASN A 64 14.87 4.21 -22.27
CA ASN A 64 14.72 2.85 -21.75
C ASN A 64 13.61 2.07 -22.48
N ILE A 65 12.47 2.71 -22.74
CA ILE A 65 11.39 2.12 -23.55
C ILE A 65 11.95 1.61 -24.89
N GLN A 66 12.76 2.41 -25.56
CA GLN A 66 13.36 2.00 -26.84
C GLN A 66 14.32 0.81 -26.68
N VAL A 67 15.11 0.77 -25.60
CA VAL A 67 15.99 -0.37 -25.29
C VAL A 67 15.17 -1.64 -25.07
N PHE A 68 14.15 -1.58 -24.22
CA PHE A 68 13.25 -2.71 -23.96
C PHE A 68 12.57 -3.21 -25.23
N LYS A 69 12.06 -2.30 -26.06
CA LYS A 69 11.41 -2.62 -27.32
C LYS A 69 12.36 -3.35 -28.29
N ASN A 70 13.61 -2.89 -28.40
CA ASN A 70 14.61 -3.52 -29.22
C ASN A 70 14.95 -4.94 -28.72
N GLN A 71 15.05 -5.13 -27.40
CA GLN A 71 15.28 -6.43 -26.77
C GLN A 71 14.11 -7.39 -27.00
N LEU A 72 12.87 -6.95 -26.83
CA LEU A 72 11.67 -7.76 -27.11
C LEU A 72 11.58 -8.16 -28.58
N ASN A 73 11.92 -7.23 -29.49
CA ASN A 73 11.99 -7.53 -30.92
C ASN A 73 13.07 -8.56 -31.26
N SER A 74 14.24 -8.49 -30.59
CA SER A 74 15.32 -9.46 -30.80
C SER A 74 14.95 -10.87 -30.34
N LEU A 75 14.04 -10.97 -29.32
CA LEU A 75 13.45 -12.24 -28.88
C LEU A 75 12.34 -12.73 -29.82
N GLY A 76 11.97 -11.95 -30.83
CA GLY A 76 10.94 -12.29 -31.78
C GLY A 76 9.50 -12.27 -31.23
N MET A 77 9.22 -11.55 -30.18
CA MET A 77 7.88 -11.42 -29.62
C MET A 77 6.89 -10.79 -30.61
N SER A 78 5.69 -11.36 -30.73
CA SER A 78 4.68 -10.97 -31.71
C SER A 78 3.67 -9.93 -31.18
N TYR A 79 4.16 -8.86 -30.61
CA TYR A 79 3.32 -7.78 -30.11
C TYR A 79 2.70 -6.93 -31.24
N SER A 80 1.51 -6.38 -30.97
CA SER A 80 0.85 -5.38 -31.83
C SER A 80 1.43 -3.99 -31.50
N TRP A 81 2.61 -3.71 -32.07
CA TRP A 81 3.38 -2.48 -31.75
C TRP A 81 2.69 -1.16 -32.15
N ASP A 82 1.73 -1.22 -33.08
CA ASP A 82 0.84 -0.12 -33.44
C ASP A 82 -0.17 0.24 -32.36
N GLN A 83 -0.39 -0.67 -31.40
CA GLN A 83 -1.27 -0.48 -30.24
C GLN A 83 -0.47 -0.34 -28.92
N GLU A 84 0.77 0.09 -29.02
CA GLU A 84 1.65 0.36 -27.88
C GLU A 84 1.11 1.47 -27.00
N ILE A 85 1.16 1.29 -25.67
CA ILE A 85 0.67 2.23 -24.67
C ILE A 85 1.82 2.69 -23.78
N THR A 86 1.84 3.98 -23.45
CA THR A 86 2.79 4.54 -22.50
C THR A 86 2.02 5.35 -21.44
N THR A 87 2.08 4.94 -20.19
CA THR A 87 1.26 5.56 -19.12
C THR A 87 1.64 7.01 -18.82
N CYS A 88 2.88 7.42 -19.12
CA CYS A 88 3.31 8.81 -18.99
C CYS A 88 3.00 9.71 -20.21
N ASP A 89 2.38 9.17 -21.26
CA ASP A 89 1.89 10.00 -22.37
C ASP A 89 0.65 10.81 -21.91
N PRO A 90 0.63 12.14 -22.11
CA PRO A 90 -0.54 12.98 -21.82
C PRO A 90 -1.82 12.51 -22.50
N LYS A 91 -1.73 11.89 -23.68
CA LYS A 91 -2.89 11.32 -24.36
C LYS A 91 -3.47 10.12 -23.63
N TYR A 92 -2.63 9.40 -22.83
CA TYR A 92 -3.07 8.29 -22.02
C TYR A 92 -3.49 8.73 -20.62
N TYR A 93 -2.66 9.43 -19.86
CA TYR A 93 -2.95 9.73 -18.46
C TYR A 93 -4.10 10.74 -18.27
N LYS A 94 -4.52 11.45 -19.31
CA LYS A 94 -5.76 12.25 -19.26
C LYS A 94 -6.96 11.43 -18.80
N TRP A 95 -6.99 10.13 -19.10
CA TRP A 95 -8.06 9.23 -18.65
C TRP A 95 -7.96 8.91 -17.16
N THR A 96 -6.74 8.74 -16.64
CA THR A 96 -6.50 8.62 -15.20
C THR A 96 -6.97 9.88 -14.46
N GLN A 97 -6.66 11.06 -14.99
CA GLN A 97 -7.14 12.33 -14.45
C GLN A 97 -8.66 12.45 -14.52
N TRP A 98 -9.27 12.00 -15.61
CA TRP A 98 -10.73 11.97 -15.75
C TRP A 98 -11.37 11.03 -14.72
N ILE A 99 -10.82 9.84 -14.51
CA ILE A 99 -11.30 8.90 -13.47
C ILE A 99 -11.21 9.57 -12.09
N PHE A 100 -10.09 10.22 -11.78
CA PHE A 100 -9.92 10.92 -10.50
C PHE A 100 -10.98 12.01 -10.31
N THR A 101 -11.26 12.83 -11.34
CA THR A 101 -12.30 13.85 -11.25
C THR A 101 -13.69 13.25 -11.02
N LYS A 102 -13.98 12.08 -11.63
CA LYS A 102 -15.22 11.36 -11.37
C LYS A 102 -15.30 10.83 -9.94
N LEU A 103 -14.24 10.29 -9.40
CA LEU A 103 -14.18 9.88 -7.99
C LEU A 103 -14.40 11.06 -7.05
N TYR A 104 -13.83 12.23 -7.36
CA TYR A 104 -14.06 13.46 -6.59
C TYR A 104 -15.53 13.92 -6.67
N GLU A 105 -16.12 13.98 -7.86
CA GLU A 105 -17.54 14.32 -8.07
C GLU A 105 -18.50 13.40 -7.29
N LEU A 106 -18.14 12.12 -7.14
CA LEU A 106 -18.89 11.13 -6.37
C LEU A 106 -18.61 11.17 -4.85
N GLY A 107 -17.74 12.08 -4.38
CA GLY A 107 -17.36 12.16 -2.97
C GLY A 107 -16.45 11.04 -2.49
N LEU A 108 -15.84 10.28 -3.42
CA LEU A 108 -14.93 9.16 -3.15
C LEU A 108 -13.45 9.59 -3.07
N ALA A 109 -13.15 10.84 -3.38
CA ALA A 109 -11.84 11.46 -3.19
C ALA A 109 -12.00 12.69 -2.32
N GLU A 110 -11.11 12.86 -1.33
CA GLU A 110 -11.11 14.02 -0.42
C GLU A 110 -9.68 14.44 -0.09
N ILE A 111 -9.53 15.67 0.35
CA ILE A 111 -8.26 16.15 0.92
C ILE A 111 -8.36 16.08 2.44
N LYS A 112 -7.43 15.41 3.09
CA LYS A 112 -7.30 15.42 4.55
C LYS A 112 -5.86 15.26 5.01
N ASP A 113 -5.62 15.57 6.28
CA ASP A 113 -4.34 15.30 6.91
C ASP A 113 -4.27 13.82 7.28
N VAL A 114 -3.24 13.14 6.79
CA VAL A 114 -2.96 11.72 7.07
C VAL A 114 -1.51 11.57 7.51
N GLU A 115 -1.25 10.64 8.41
CA GLU A 115 0.11 10.24 8.73
C GLU A 115 0.72 9.47 7.55
N VAL A 116 1.88 9.93 7.09
CA VAL A 116 2.61 9.32 5.98
C VAL A 116 4.02 8.95 6.44
N ASN A 117 4.61 7.96 5.78
CA ASN A 117 6.01 7.60 5.98
C ASN A 117 6.88 8.52 5.09
N TRP A 118 7.45 9.54 5.68
CA TRP A 118 8.28 10.53 4.98
C TRP A 118 9.76 10.16 5.02
N CYS A 119 10.40 10.15 3.88
CA CYS A 119 11.85 10.00 3.75
C CYS A 119 12.45 11.28 3.17
N GLU A 120 13.22 12.01 3.98
CA GLU A 120 13.81 13.30 3.59
C GLU A 120 14.84 13.12 2.46
N GLU A 121 15.68 12.09 2.56
CA GLU A 121 16.75 11.83 1.58
C GLU A 121 16.22 11.42 0.21
N LEU A 122 15.08 10.76 0.16
CA LEU A 122 14.39 10.42 -1.07
C LEU A 122 13.44 11.53 -1.55
N GLY A 123 13.12 12.49 -0.66
CA GLY A 123 12.19 13.59 -0.94
C GLY A 123 10.76 13.14 -1.24
N THR A 124 10.32 12.02 -0.67
CA THR A 124 9.03 11.43 -1.02
C THR A 124 8.38 10.70 0.15
N VAL A 125 7.07 10.43 -0.01
CA VAL A 125 6.28 9.53 0.84
C VAL A 125 6.46 8.10 0.37
N LEU A 126 6.65 7.18 1.32
CA LEU A 126 6.80 5.76 1.07
C LEU A 126 5.55 4.97 1.49
N ALA A 127 5.21 3.95 0.72
CA ALA A 127 4.22 2.97 1.12
C ALA A 127 4.72 2.14 2.31
N ASN A 128 3.81 1.49 3.04
CA ASN A 128 4.20 0.68 4.20
C ASN A 128 5.17 -0.46 3.84
N GLU A 129 5.02 -1.02 2.65
CA GLU A 129 5.84 -2.10 2.10
C GLU A 129 7.27 -1.65 1.76
N GLU A 130 7.48 -0.35 1.55
CA GLU A 130 8.79 0.25 1.26
C GLU A 130 9.55 0.69 2.52
N VAL A 131 8.97 0.45 3.70
CA VAL A 131 9.58 0.79 5.00
C VAL A 131 10.01 -0.48 5.72
N LEU A 132 11.29 -0.58 5.99
CA LEU A 132 11.90 -1.69 6.72
C LEU A 132 12.20 -1.28 8.16
N ASN A 133 12.33 -2.28 9.02
CA ASN A 133 12.81 -2.08 10.38
C ASN A 133 14.27 -2.53 10.48
N ASP A 134 15.16 -1.59 10.68
CA ASP A 134 16.57 -1.84 10.96
C ASP A 134 16.88 -1.53 12.42
N ASN A 135 16.99 -2.58 13.25
CA ASN A 135 17.33 -2.47 14.69
C ASN A 135 16.44 -1.48 15.47
N GLY A 136 15.13 -1.45 15.17
CA GLY A 136 14.16 -0.58 15.82
C GLY A 136 14.05 0.82 15.21
N ARG A 137 14.68 1.05 14.04
CA ARG A 137 14.53 2.30 13.26
C ARG A 137 13.80 2.01 11.96
N MET A 138 12.85 2.86 11.62
CA MET A 138 12.22 2.81 10.30
C MET A 138 13.18 3.37 9.26
N VAL A 139 13.43 2.58 8.22
CA VAL A 139 14.31 2.95 7.11
C VAL A 139 13.66 2.61 5.78
N SER A 140 14.02 3.33 4.72
CA SER A 140 13.56 3.04 3.37
C SER A 140 14.21 1.75 2.84
N GLU A 141 13.44 0.91 2.13
CA GLU A 141 13.97 -0.25 1.41
C GLU A 141 15.09 0.16 0.44
N ARG A 142 14.92 1.31 -0.21
CA ARG A 142 15.92 1.86 -1.12
C ARG A 142 16.83 2.83 -0.40
N GLY A 143 18.08 2.46 -0.24
CA GLY A 143 19.13 3.31 0.29
C GLY A 143 19.26 3.30 1.81
N ASN A 144 18.38 2.59 2.53
CA ASN A 144 18.41 2.44 3.98
C ASN A 144 18.41 3.80 4.73
N TYR A 145 17.64 4.77 4.19
CA TYR A 145 17.55 6.12 4.75
C TYR A 145 16.49 6.19 5.86
N PRO A 146 16.67 7.07 6.85
CA PRO A 146 15.70 7.24 7.92
C PRO A 146 14.30 7.61 7.40
N VAL A 147 13.28 7.00 7.97
CA VAL A 147 11.88 7.28 7.66
C VAL A 147 11.18 7.73 8.94
N ILE A 148 10.41 8.80 8.85
CA ILE A 148 9.63 9.33 9.96
C ILE A 148 8.14 9.36 9.61
N LYS A 149 7.28 9.17 10.61
CA LYS A 149 5.86 9.45 10.45
C LYS A 149 5.61 10.95 10.57
N LYS A 150 4.93 11.52 9.57
CA LYS A 150 4.66 12.95 9.47
C LYS A 150 3.23 13.18 9.00
N PRO A 151 2.43 14.03 9.64
CA PRO A 151 1.13 14.43 9.11
C PRO A 151 1.34 15.30 7.87
N MET A 152 0.66 14.93 6.78
CA MET A 152 0.68 15.69 5.53
C MET A 152 -0.73 15.80 4.95
N ARG A 153 -1.05 16.96 4.39
CA ARG A 153 -2.28 17.17 3.65
C ARG A 153 -2.21 16.48 2.31
N GLN A 154 -3.03 15.44 2.13
CA GLN A 154 -3.00 14.55 0.97
C GLN A 154 -4.37 14.36 0.35
N TRP A 155 -4.41 14.04 -0.94
CA TRP A 155 -5.56 13.42 -1.56
C TRP A 155 -5.70 11.99 -1.06
N VAL A 156 -6.91 11.63 -0.64
CA VAL A 156 -7.24 10.29 -0.16
C VAL A 156 -8.43 9.75 -0.92
N LEU A 157 -8.34 8.52 -1.40
CA LEU A 157 -9.46 7.78 -1.98
C LEU A 157 -10.13 6.95 -0.89
N LYS A 158 -11.47 7.02 -0.82
CA LYS A 158 -12.28 6.26 0.16
C LYS A 158 -12.46 4.82 -0.28
N ILE A 159 -11.38 4.06 -0.39
CA ILE A 159 -11.40 2.68 -0.89
C ILE A 159 -12.27 1.74 -0.06
N THR A 160 -12.43 2.00 1.23
CA THR A 160 -13.23 1.21 2.16
C THR A 160 -14.74 1.31 1.92
N GLU A 161 -15.22 2.31 1.20
CA GLU A 161 -16.64 2.44 0.83
C GLU A 161 -17.13 1.28 -0.04
N TYR A 162 -16.23 0.59 -0.71
CA TYR A 162 -16.53 -0.57 -1.55
C TYR A 162 -16.25 -1.92 -0.87
N ALA A 163 -15.78 -1.95 0.37
CA ALA A 163 -15.34 -3.17 1.03
C ALA A 163 -16.44 -4.24 1.09
N GLU A 164 -17.65 -3.86 1.50
CA GLU A 164 -18.82 -4.78 1.57
C GLU A 164 -19.21 -5.28 0.18
N ARG A 165 -19.27 -4.37 -0.80
CA ARG A 165 -19.61 -4.70 -2.17
C ARG A 165 -18.58 -5.63 -2.81
N LEU A 166 -17.29 -5.37 -2.57
CA LEU A 166 -16.21 -6.23 -3.09
C LEU A 166 -16.31 -7.67 -2.58
N ILE A 167 -16.72 -7.87 -1.32
CA ILE A 167 -16.97 -9.21 -0.78
C ILE A 167 -18.17 -9.87 -1.46
N ASN A 168 -19.28 -9.14 -1.56
CA ASN A 168 -20.53 -9.70 -2.12
C ASN A 168 -20.39 -10.00 -3.62
N ASP A 169 -19.69 -9.15 -4.36
CA ASP A 169 -19.49 -9.29 -5.80
C ASP A 169 -18.50 -10.43 -6.16
N LEU A 170 -17.85 -11.08 -5.17
CA LEU A 170 -17.06 -12.30 -5.39
C LEU A 170 -17.95 -13.53 -5.64
N GLU A 171 -19.15 -13.57 -5.08
CA GLU A 171 -20.00 -14.77 -5.12
C GLU A 171 -20.37 -15.23 -6.55
N PRO A 172 -20.79 -14.32 -7.47
CA PRO A 172 -21.17 -14.70 -8.84
C PRO A 172 -19.96 -15.00 -9.75
N LEU A 173 -18.72 -14.77 -9.29
CA LEU A 173 -17.54 -14.98 -10.13
C LEU A 173 -17.19 -16.47 -10.23
N GLU A 174 -16.87 -16.93 -11.43
CA GLU A 174 -16.37 -18.28 -11.70
C GLU A 174 -14.84 -18.37 -11.45
N TRP A 175 -14.41 -17.86 -10.30
CA TRP A 175 -13.00 -17.90 -9.89
C TRP A 175 -12.72 -19.07 -8.95
N PRO A 176 -11.48 -19.59 -8.91
CA PRO A 176 -11.06 -20.57 -7.91
C PRO A 176 -11.28 -20.05 -6.49
N GLU A 177 -11.82 -20.91 -5.58
CA GLU A 177 -12.15 -20.49 -4.22
C GLU A 177 -10.96 -19.95 -3.43
N ASN A 178 -9.77 -20.53 -3.61
CA ASN A 178 -8.56 -20.02 -2.96
C ASN A 178 -8.27 -18.54 -3.32
N ILE A 179 -8.61 -18.10 -4.53
CA ILE A 179 -8.46 -16.70 -4.95
C ILE A 179 -9.52 -15.82 -4.28
N LYS A 180 -10.79 -16.30 -4.22
CA LYS A 180 -11.85 -15.59 -3.51
C LYS A 180 -11.52 -15.46 -2.02
N ASP A 181 -11.02 -16.52 -1.40
CA ASP A 181 -10.63 -16.51 0.02
C ASP A 181 -9.47 -15.55 0.31
N MET A 182 -8.49 -15.46 -0.58
CA MET A 182 -7.43 -14.44 -0.45
C MET A 182 -8.01 -13.03 -0.43
N GLN A 183 -9.00 -12.72 -1.26
CA GLN A 183 -9.63 -11.41 -1.31
C GLN A 183 -10.54 -11.15 -0.10
N ARG A 184 -11.33 -12.15 0.34
CA ARG A 184 -12.12 -12.07 1.57
C ARG A 184 -11.24 -11.80 2.79
N ASN A 185 -10.12 -12.51 2.90
CA ASN A 185 -9.16 -12.35 3.99
C ASN A 185 -8.45 -10.98 3.95
N TRP A 186 -8.13 -10.49 2.75
CA TRP A 186 -7.54 -9.16 2.57
C TRP A 186 -8.47 -8.05 3.06
N ILE A 187 -9.76 -8.11 2.69
CA ILE A 187 -10.76 -7.14 3.14
C ILE A 187 -11.01 -7.29 4.64
N GLY A 188 -11.01 -8.52 5.17
CA GLY A 188 -11.03 -8.80 6.59
C GLY A 188 -12.33 -8.36 7.28
N LYS A 189 -13.51 -8.61 6.67
CA LYS A 189 -14.79 -8.29 7.29
C LYS A 189 -14.91 -8.94 8.65
N SER A 190 -15.16 -8.12 9.67
CA SER A 190 -15.30 -8.56 11.06
C SER A 190 -16.67 -8.13 11.60
N VAL A 191 -17.36 -9.05 12.25
CA VAL A 191 -18.65 -8.80 12.89
C VAL A 191 -18.50 -8.96 14.39
N GLY A 192 -18.99 -7.98 15.14
CA GLY A 192 -18.85 -7.98 16.60
C GLY A 192 -19.70 -6.91 17.26
N SER A 193 -19.39 -6.63 18.51
CA SER A 193 -20.10 -5.67 19.35
C SER A 193 -19.19 -4.53 19.81
N GLN A 194 -19.73 -3.35 19.86
CA GLN A 194 -19.09 -2.22 20.55
C GLN A 194 -19.48 -2.24 22.01
N VAL A 195 -18.49 -2.16 22.90
CA VAL A 195 -18.69 -2.14 24.35
C VAL A 195 -18.08 -0.88 24.90
N LYS A 196 -18.90 -0.14 25.69
CA LYS A 196 -18.46 1.07 26.38
C LYS A 196 -17.94 0.72 27.77
N PHE A 197 -16.72 1.14 28.06
CA PHE A 197 -16.13 1.10 29.41
C PHE A 197 -16.11 2.49 30.02
N ASN A 198 -16.55 2.60 31.28
CA ASN A 198 -16.43 3.81 32.06
C ASN A 198 -15.17 3.71 32.91
N VAL A 199 -14.40 4.79 33.00
CA VAL A 199 -13.23 4.87 33.89
C VAL A 199 -13.70 5.23 35.27
N GLN A 200 -13.41 4.36 36.26
CA GLN A 200 -13.89 4.51 37.62
C GLN A 200 -13.42 5.85 38.26
N ASN A 201 -14.30 6.49 38.99
CA ASN A 201 -14.06 7.79 39.64
C ASN A 201 -13.76 8.98 38.71
N THR A 202 -14.16 8.87 37.44
CA THR A 202 -14.02 9.94 36.42
C THR A 202 -15.26 9.99 35.55
N ASP A 203 -15.39 11.07 34.77
CA ASP A 203 -16.41 11.19 33.72
C ASP A 203 -15.94 10.63 32.36
N PHE A 204 -14.76 10.02 32.34
CA PHE A 204 -14.20 9.48 31.10
C PHE A 204 -14.77 8.11 30.76
N SER A 205 -14.88 7.86 29.46
CA SER A 205 -15.25 6.55 28.91
C SER A 205 -14.57 6.32 27.58
N PHE A 206 -14.41 5.06 27.21
CA PHE A 206 -13.92 4.66 25.90
C PHE A 206 -14.72 3.48 25.37
N GLN A 207 -14.65 3.27 24.06
CA GLN A 207 -15.32 2.15 23.40
C GLN A 207 -14.29 1.17 22.86
N VAL A 208 -14.60 -0.10 22.98
CA VAL A 208 -13.84 -1.19 22.35
C VAL A 208 -14.74 -1.99 21.42
N PHE A 209 -14.18 -2.50 20.35
CA PHE A 209 -14.84 -3.44 19.50
C PHE A 209 -14.33 -4.85 19.84
N THR A 210 -15.25 -5.83 19.94
CA THR A 210 -14.89 -7.23 20.15
C THR A 210 -15.73 -8.15 19.30
N THR A 211 -15.11 -9.17 18.71
CA THR A 211 -15.79 -10.27 18.00
C THR A 211 -16.30 -11.33 18.96
N ARG A 212 -15.89 -11.28 20.22
CA ARG A 212 -16.24 -12.26 21.27
C ARG A 212 -16.82 -11.56 22.51
N PRO A 213 -18.01 -10.91 22.40
CA PRO A 213 -18.65 -10.24 23.55
C PRO A 213 -18.99 -11.23 24.67
N ASP A 214 -19.17 -12.51 24.36
CA ASP A 214 -19.41 -13.60 25.29
C ASP A 214 -18.28 -13.80 26.31
N THR A 215 -17.04 -13.39 25.97
CA THR A 215 -15.87 -13.55 26.85
C THR A 215 -15.66 -12.38 27.83
N LEU A 216 -16.43 -11.30 27.71
CA LEU A 216 -16.27 -10.10 28.54
C LEU A 216 -16.37 -10.37 30.05
N PHE A 217 -17.19 -11.32 30.46
CA PHE A 217 -17.35 -11.69 31.88
C PHE A 217 -16.09 -12.28 32.50
N GLY A 218 -15.14 -12.76 31.67
CA GLY A 218 -13.84 -13.24 32.11
C GLY A 218 -12.71 -12.21 32.00
N ALA A 219 -13.01 -10.97 31.56
CA ALA A 219 -12.00 -9.93 31.40
C ALA A 219 -11.54 -9.42 32.78
N THR A 220 -10.24 -9.46 33.04
CA THR A 220 -9.60 -9.03 34.28
C THR A 220 -8.82 -7.72 34.14
N TYR A 221 -8.53 -7.30 32.91
CA TYR A 221 -7.87 -6.02 32.61
C TYR A 221 -8.26 -5.54 31.20
N CYS A 222 -8.04 -4.25 30.94
CA CYS A 222 -8.21 -3.66 29.64
C CYS A 222 -6.94 -2.91 29.25
N VAL A 223 -6.54 -3.02 27.98
CA VAL A 223 -5.33 -2.38 27.46
C VAL A 223 -5.73 -1.29 26.49
N LEU A 224 -5.20 -0.08 26.68
CA LEU A 224 -5.33 1.03 25.75
C LEU A 224 -4.05 1.15 24.91
N SER A 225 -4.20 1.57 23.65
CA SER A 225 -3.06 1.89 22.81
C SER A 225 -2.26 3.05 23.41
N PRO A 226 -0.93 3.06 23.29
CA PRO A 226 -0.09 4.15 23.79
C PRO A 226 -0.45 5.54 23.26
N GLU A 227 -1.08 5.61 22.11
CA GLU A 227 -1.51 6.85 21.45
C GLU A 227 -2.94 7.27 21.83
N HIS A 228 -3.64 6.49 22.65
CA HIS A 228 -5.02 6.78 23.00
C HIS A 228 -5.12 8.09 23.82
N GLU A 229 -6.01 8.99 23.43
CA GLU A 229 -6.16 10.33 24.01
C GLU A 229 -6.44 10.37 25.55
N LEU A 230 -6.92 9.27 26.10
CA LEU A 230 -7.20 9.17 27.54
C LEU A 230 -5.95 8.81 28.36
N ILE A 231 -4.89 8.28 27.75
CA ILE A 231 -3.71 7.79 28.49
C ILE A 231 -3.15 8.86 29.42
N GLU A 232 -2.92 10.06 28.92
CA GLU A 232 -2.37 11.15 29.74
C GLU A 232 -3.35 11.62 30.84
N LYS A 233 -4.67 11.47 30.61
CA LYS A 233 -5.72 11.95 31.53
C LYS A 233 -5.97 11.00 32.68
N ILE A 234 -5.79 9.68 32.45
CA ILE A 234 -6.07 8.63 33.42
C ILE A 234 -4.81 8.09 34.12
N THR A 235 -3.62 8.42 33.59
CA THR A 235 -2.35 7.99 34.17
C THR A 235 -2.11 8.65 35.52
N SER A 236 -1.82 7.84 36.54
CA SER A 236 -1.47 8.33 37.86
C SER A 236 -0.16 9.15 37.86
N THR A 237 -0.01 10.05 38.83
CA THR A 237 1.20 10.88 38.95
C THR A 237 2.47 10.02 39.10
N GLU A 238 2.36 8.89 39.77
CA GLU A 238 3.46 7.96 40.04
C GLU A 238 3.94 7.26 38.77
N GLN A 239 3.02 6.88 37.88
CA GLN A 239 3.33 6.13 36.65
C GLN A 239 3.62 7.04 35.44
N ARG A 240 3.37 8.34 35.55
CA ARG A 240 3.43 9.28 34.42
C ARG A 240 4.75 9.23 33.66
N LEU A 241 5.87 9.21 34.36
CA LEU A 241 7.19 9.21 33.72
C LEU A 241 7.45 7.91 32.92
N GLU A 242 7.02 6.78 33.46
CA GLU A 242 7.20 5.48 32.81
C GLU A 242 6.28 5.34 31.58
N VAL A 243 5.02 5.81 31.70
CA VAL A 243 4.05 5.83 30.61
C VAL A 243 4.55 6.69 29.45
N LEU A 244 5.02 7.91 29.72
CA LEU A 244 5.56 8.79 28.68
C LEU A 244 6.78 8.17 27.95
N LYS A 245 7.70 7.56 28.67
CA LYS A 245 8.83 6.83 28.05
C LYS A 245 8.36 5.68 27.18
N TYR A 246 7.30 4.98 27.59
CA TYR A 246 6.76 3.88 26.81
C TYR A 246 6.04 4.38 25.53
N ILE A 247 5.31 5.50 25.61
CA ILE A 247 4.68 6.14 24.45
C ILE A 247 5.74 6.48 23.40
N GLU A 248 6.85 7.13 23.78
CA GLU A 248 7.94 7.47 22.87
C GLU A 248 8.58 6.21 22.25
N TYR A 249 8.80 5.17 23.04
CA TYR A 249 9.28 3.90 22.55
C TYR A 249 8.31 3.23 21.55
N ALA A 250 7.00 3.28 21.85
CA ALA A 250 5.98 2.69 20.98
C ALA A 250 5.83 3.46 19.66
N LYS A 251 5.92 4.79 19.68
CA LYS A 251 5.89 5.64 18.47
C LYS A 251 7.04 5.32 17.49
N ALA A 252 8.18 4.89 18.01
CA ALA A 252 9.34 4.52 17.19
C ALA A 252 9.23 3.14 16.52
N LYS A 253 8.20 2.34 16.87
CA LYS A 253 7.99 1.01 16.26
C LYS A 253 7.18 1.10 14.98
N SER A 254 7.53 0.24 14.01
CA SER A 254 6.69 0.01 12.82
C SER A 254 5.39 -0.73 13.19
N ASP A 255 4.38 -0.62 12.35
CA ASP A 255 3.11 -1.34 12.54
C ASP A 255 3.32 -2.87 12.53
N LEU A 256 4.28 -3.35 11.74
CA LEU A 256 4.67 -4.75 11.71
C LEU A 256 5.28 -5.23 13.03
N ASP A 257 6.16 -4.41 13.65
CA ASP A 257 6.76 -4.72 14.95
C ASP A 257 5.76 -4.71 16.10
N ARG A 258 4.69 -3.95 15.97
CA ARG A 258 3.60 -3.88 16.97
C ARG A 258 2.70 -5.11 16.92
N THR A 259 2.53 -5.72 15.75
CA THR A 259 1.69 -6.89 15.53
C THR A 259 2.42 -8.22 15.68
N ASP A 260 3.75 -8.20 15.81
CA ASP A 260 4.56 -9.41 15.99
C ASP A 260 4.36 -10.00 17.41
N LEU A 261 3.59 -11.08 17.47
CA LEU A 261 3.26 -11.80 18.70
C LEU A 261 4.48 -12.45 19.40
N ASN A 262 5.61 -12.59 18.71
CA ASN A 262 6.83 -13.17 19.25
C ASN A 262 7.71 -12.15 20.00
N LYS A 263 7.39 -10.86 19.91
CA LYS A 263 8.11 -9.82 20.63
C LYS A 263 7.47 -9.54 21.98
N ASN A 264 8.28 -9.45 23.02
CA ASN A 264 7.82 -9.14 24.37
C ASN A 264 7.09 -7.79 24.42
N SER A 265 5.78 -7.84 24.67
CA SER A 265 4.98 -6.66 24.95
C SER A 265 5.10 -6.32 26.44
N ARG A 266 5.39 -5.06 26.77
CA ARG A 266 5.41 -4.58 28.15
C ARG A 266 4.07 -3.92 28.45
N PHE A 267 3.42 -4.37 29.52
CA PHE A 267 2.22 -3.72 30.07
C PHE A 267 2.62 -2.81 31.23
N ILE A 268 2.10 -1.60 31.23
CA ILE A 268 2.20 -0.67 32.35
C ILE A 268 0.80 -0.52 32.90
N PHE A 269 0.64 -0.80 34.19
CA PHE A 269 -0.65 -0.57 34.89
C PHE A 269 -0.77 0.92 35.20
N ILE A 270 -1.90 1.50 34.85
CA ILE A 270 -2.19 2.93 34.98
C ILE A 270 -3.16 3.15 36.15
#